data_d1ba95d7a6fb945707d14aed8f627b55
#
_entry.id   d1ba95d7a6fb945707d14aed8f627b55
#
_cell.length_a   1.000
_cell.length_b   1.000
_cell.length_c   1.000
_cell.angle_alpha   90.00
_cell.angle_beta   90.00
_cell.angle_gamma   90.00
#
_symmetry.space_group_name_H-M   'P 1'
#
loop_
_entity.id
_entity.type
_entity.pdbx_description
1 polymer ?
#
loop_
_entity_poly.entity_id
_entity_poly.type
_entity_poly.pdbx_seq_one_letter_code
_entity_poly.pdbx_strand_id
1 'polypeptide(L)'
;MDYVEELVFTQSEDGFELDGAVFRPSGGGAKPLAVVWVHGLTGHFNERYIVTIGRDLAGRGFSVVTGNNRGHHIGVGLGSKDGQFVLGGGWWELCEESSRDIAAWIEFAVRLGAGGVALVGHSLGGLKVLAYQAERQDPRVRGLVAASPAVHLRHNMLGASAEVRALAERMVAEGRGQDLLPWGQLPDGLNASARTFLAWLRPDLDVAGLDTPDPVVARIRCPLLAIAGSEREALTATDLETIRHRATAAPRVDTRVFQGADHGYHGHELEVAAFLAEWIDAL
;
A
#
# COMPACT_ATOMS: atom_id res chain seq x y z
N MET A 1 17.58 -8.69 -18.59
CA MET A 1 17.79 -10.12 -18.22
C MET A 1 16.50 -10.89 -18.45
N ASP A 2 16.61 -12.19 -18.72
CA ASP A 2 15.42 -13.05 -18.67
C ASP A 2 14.96 -13.21 -17.23
N TYR A 3 13.65 -13.33 -17.03
CA TYR A 3 13.05 -13.50 -15.71
C TYR A 3 12.00 -14.63 -15.76
N VAL A 4 11.65 -15.14 -14.60
CA VAL A 4 10.56 -16.09 -14.40
C VAL A 4 9.46 -15.47 -13.54
N GLU A 5 8.23 -15.89 -13.77
CA GLU A 5 7.05 -15.51 -13.01
C GLU A 5 6.48 -16.75 -12.34
N GLU A 6 6.21 -16.67 -11.05
CA GLU A 6 5.66 -17.78 -10.27
C GLU A 6 4.50 -17.27 -9.41
N LEU A 7 3.38 -17.97 -9.43
CA LEU A 7 2.32 -17.77 -8.44
C LEU A 7 2.78 -18.34 -7.10
N VAL A 8 2.57 -17.58 -6.05
CA VAL A 8 3.06 -17.92 -4.72
C VAL A 8 1.99 -17.70 -3.67
N PHE A 9 2.15 -18.38 -2.55
CA PHE A 9 1.26 -18.26 -1.40
C PHE A 9 2.08 -18.03 -0.14
N THR A 10 1.55 -17.25 0.77
CA THR A 10 2.10 -17.06 2.12
C THR A 10 0.97 -17.00 3.12
N GLN A 11 1.29 -16.81 4.38
CA GLN A 11 0.32 -16.71 5.45
C GLN A 11 0.60 -15.46 6.27
N SER A 12 -0.44 -14.65 6.52
CA SER A 12 -0.34 -13.50 7.39
C SER A 12 0.02 -13.89 8.83
N GLU A 13 0.51 -12.94 9.63
CA GLU A 13 0.86 -13.20 11.04
C GLU A 13 -0.32 -13.75 11.87
N ASP A 14 -1.56 -13.45 11.48
CA ASP A 14 -2.80 -13.93 12.10
C ASP A 14 -3.43 -15.12 11.38
N GLY A 15 -2.69 -15.76 10.46
CA GLY A 15 -3.00 -17.08 9.92
C GLY A 15 -3.84 -17.11 8.65
N PHE A 16 -4.18 -15.96 8.03
CA PHE A 16 -4.92 -15.94 6.77
C PHE A 16 -4.01 -16.26 5.58
N GLU A 17 -4.54 -17.04 4.64
CA GLU A 17 -3.83 -17.36 3.40
C GLU A 17 -3.85 -16.15 2.47
N LEU A 18 -2.68 -15.83 1.91
CA LEU A 18 -2.45 -14.74 0.97
C LEU A 18 -1.82 -15.30 -0.30
N ASP A 19 -2.34 -14.90 -1.45
CA ASP A 19 -1.83 -15.26 -2.76
C ASP A 19 -1.11 -14.06 -3.41
N GLY A 20 -0.18 -14.37 -4.33
CA GLY A 20 0.61 -13.35 -4.99
C GLY A 20 1.44 -13.90 -6.14
N ALA A 21 2.37 -13.10 -6.63
CA ALA A 21 3.33 -13.49 -7.65
C ALA A 21 4.74 -13.01 -7.30
N VAL A 22 5.72 -13.77 -7.78
CA VAL A 22 7.12 -13.37 -7.78
C VAL A 22 7.62 -13.26 -9.22
N PHE A 23 8.29 -12.15 -9.50
CA PHE A 23 9.08 -11.94 -10.71
C PHE A 23 10.54 -11.95 -10.29
N ARG A 24 11.37 -12.82 -10.88
CA ARG A 24 12.79 -12.90 -10.51
C ARG A 24 13.69 -13.23 -11.69
N PRO A 25 14.95 -12.74 -11.70
CA PRO A 25 15.92 -13.10 -12.74
C PRO A 25 16.08 -14.60 -12.87
N SER A 26 16.08 -15.14 -14.12
CA SER A 26 16.16 -16.58 -14.38
C SER A 26 17.58 -17.17 -14.25
N GLY A 27 18.61 -16.34 -14.39
CA GLY A 27 20.01 -16.78 -14.41
C GLY A 27 20.75 -16.76 -13.07
N GLY A 28 20.05 -16.54 -11.96
CA GLY A 28 20.71 -16.25 -10.68
C GLY A 28 21.29 -14.83 -10.64
N GLY A 29 21.91 -14.43 -9.52
CA GLY A 29 22.52 -13.11 -9.38
C GLY A 29 21.51 -11.99 -9.18
N ALA A 30 20.37 -12.27 -8.55
CA ALA A 30 19.44 -11.24 -8.13
C ALA A 30 20.15 -10.18 -7.26
N LYS A 31 19.72 -8.93 -7.38
CA LYS A 31 20.21 -7.83 -6.54
C LYS A 31 19.92 -8.11 -5.06
N PRO A 32 20.71 -7.54 -4.13
CA PRO A 32 20.58 -7.81 -2.71
C PRO A 32 19.21 -7.42 -2.12
N LEU A 33 18.59 -6.38 -2.66
CA LEU A 33 17.27 -5.93 -2.24
C LEU A 33 16.20 -6.48 -3.16
N ALA A 34 15.14 -7.02 -2.56
CA ALA A 34 13.91 -7.32 -3.28
C ALA A 34 12.96 -6.11 -3.22
N VAL A 35 12.02 -6.07 -4.15
CA VAL A 35 10.89 -5.12 -4.12
C VAL A 35 9.67 -5.87 -3.60
N VAL A 36 9.01 -5.35 -2.56
CA VAL A 36 7.70 -5.84 -2.09
C VAL A 36 6.67 -4.79 -2.40
N TRP A 37 5.66 -5.14 -3.21
CA TRP A 37 4.63 -4.23 -3.69
C TRP A 37 3.29 -4.47 -3.00
N VAL A 38 2.72 -3.39 -2.44
CA VAL A 38 1.43 -3.36 -1.73
C VAL A 38 0.42 -2.58 -2.56
N HIS A 39 -0.67 -3.23 -2.97
CA HIS A 39 -1.73 -2.64 -3.81
C HIS A 39 -2.60 -1.64 -3.05
N GLY A 40 -3.36 -0.81 -3.80
CA GLY A 40 -4.32 0.17 -3.28
C GLY A 40 -5.67 -0.41 -2.85
N LEU A 41 -6.62 0.48 -2.58
CA LEU A 41 -8.02 0.14 -2.24
C LEU A 41 -8.64 -0.70 -3.37
N THR A 42 -9.24 -1.81 -3.02
CA THR A 42 -9.84 -2.79 -3.96
C THR A 42 -8.89 -3.36 -5.02
N GLY A 43 -7.60 -2.98 -4.99
CA GLY A 43 -6.57 -3.48 -5.88
C GLY A 43 -6.22 -4.94 -5.61
N HIS A 44 -5.32 -5.49 -6.42
CA HIS A 44 -4.85 -6.87 -6.29
C HIS A 44 -3.43 -7.01 -6.89
N PHE A 45 -2.74 -8.11 -6.58
CA PHE A 45 -1.34 -8.33 -6.92
C PHE A 45 -1.04 -8.35 -8.43
N ASN A 46 -2.01 -8.67 -9.28
CA ASN A 46 -1.86 -8.82 -10.73
C ASN A 46 -2.51 -7.69 -11.54
N GLU A 47 -2.66 -6.50 -10.98
CA GLU A 47 -3.03 -5.34 -11.77
C GLU A 47 -2.01 -5.02 -12.87
N ARG A 48 -2.49 -4.56 -14.02
CA ARG A 48 -1.66 -4.38 -15.21
C ARG A 48 -0.40 -3.56 -14.94
N TYR A 49 -0.52 -2.42 -14.27
CA TYR A 49 0.63 -1.55 -14.00
C TYR A 49 1.62 -2.22 -13.04
N ILE A 50 1.14 -2.93 -12.00
CA ILE A 50 1.98 -3.66 -11.05
C ILE A 50 2.78 -4.74 -11.78
N VAL A 51 2.11 -5.55 -12.62
CA VAL A 51 2.75 -6.61 -13.40
C VAL A 51 3.77 -6.04 -14.39
N THR A 52 3.43 -4.95 -15.09
CA THR A 52 4.33 -4.33 -16.07
C THR A 52 5.59 -3.77 -15.39
N ILE A 53 5.44 -3.05 -14.28
CA ILE A 53 6.57 -2.52 -13.49
C ILE A 53 7.39 -3.68 -12.90
N GLY A 54 6.73 -4.71 -12.33
CA GLY A 54 7.39 -5.86 -11.74
C GLY A 54 8.25 -6.63 -12.74
N ARG A 55 7.75 -6.85 -13.95
CA ARG A 55 8.49 -7.48 -15.07
C ARG A 55 9.72 -6.69 -15.48
N ASP A 56 9.60 -5.37 -15.62
CA ASP A 56 10.74 -4.53 -15.98
C ASP A 56 11.79 -4.50 -14.88
N LEU A 57 11.38 -4.38 -13.61
CA LEU A 57 12.30 -4.46 -12.47
C LEU A 57 13.00 -5.82 -12.41
N ALA A 58 12.31 -6.94 -12.69
CA ALA A 58 12.92 -8.27 -12.75
C ALA A 58 13.92 -8.37 -13.91
N GLY A 59 13.58 -7.79 -15.07
CA GLY A 59 14.51 -7.66 -16.20
C GLY A 59 15.77 -6.85 -15.86
N ARG A 60 15.71 -5.97 -14.86
CA ARG A 60 16.83 -5.18 -14.33
C ARG A 60 17.57 -5.87 -13.18
N GLY A 61 17.18 -7.09 -12.81
CA GLY A 61 17.86 -7.91 -11.83
C GLY A 61 17.26 -7.89 -10.42
N PHE A 62 16.13 -7.26 -10.19
CA PHE A 62 15.45 -7.31 -8.90
C PHE A 62 14.56 -8.56 -8.77
N SER A 63 14.46 -9.12 -7.57
CA SER A 63 13.33 -9.97 -7.22
C SER A 63 12.17 -9.07 -6.80
N VAL A 64 11.00 -9.26 -7.39
CA VAL A 64 9.80 -8.47 -7.09
C VAL A 64 8.71 -9.39 -6.58
N VAL A 65 8.18 -9.11 -5.40
CA VAL A 65 7.06 -9.81 -4.80
C VAL A 65 5.85 -8.88 -4.85
N THR A 66 4.80 -9.30 -5.52
CA THR A 66 3.50 -8.61 -5.52
C THR A 66 2.49 -9.52 -4.83
N GLY A 67 1.86 -9.04 -3.77
CA GLY A 67 0.97 -9.88 -2.97
C GLY A 67 -0.36 -9.23 -2.67
N ASN A 68 -1.40 -10.04 -2.60
CA ASN A 68 -2.66 -9.61 -2.05
C ASN A 68 -2.55 -9.37 -0.55
N ASN A 69 -3.13 -8.28 -0.10
CA ASN A 69 -3.45 -8.05 1.30
C ASN A 69 -4.91 -8.42 1.53
N ARG A 70 -5.34 -8.56 2.78
CA ARG A 70 -6.74 -8.85 3.14
C ARG A 70 -7.78 -7.90 2.54
N GLY A 71 -7.35 -6.70 2.10
CA GLY A 71 -8.17 -5.69 1.45
C GLY A 71 -8.23 -5.79 -0.07
N HIS A 72 -7.81 -6.90 -0.68
CA HIS A 72 -7.82 -7.03 -2.14
C HIS A 72 -9.24 -7.21 -2.70
N HIS A 73 -9.45 -6.74 -3.93
CA HIS A 73 -10.77 -6.68 -4.55
C HIS A 73 -11.81 -5.88 -3.73
N ILE A 74 -13.04 -5.80 -4.19
CA ILE A 74 -14.13 -5.14 -3.47
C ILE A 74 -14.47 -5.92 -2.20
N GLY A 75 -14.71 -7.22 -2.33
CA GLY A 75 -14.99 -8.13 -1.23
C GLY A 75 -14.48 -9.53 -1.56
N VAL A 76 -13.95 -10.19 -0.55
CA VAL A 76 -13.35 -11.53 -0.65
C VAL A 76 -13.55 -12.30 0.63
N GLY A 77 -13.68 -13.62 0.51
CA GLY A 77 -13.62 -14.52 1.66
C GLY A 77 -12.17 -14.91 1.95
N LEU A 78 -11.71 -14.63 3.16
CA LEU A 78 -10.37 -14.99 3.62
C LEU A 78 -10.45 -16.24 4.49
N GLY A 79 -9.76 -17.30 4.07
CA GLY A 79 -9.62 -18.54 4.81
C GLY A 79 -8.34 -18.56 5.66
N SER A 80 -8.39 -19.20 6.80
CA SER A 80 -7.21 -19.50 7.61
C SER A 80 -6.99 -21.01 7.70
N LYS A 81 -5.79 -21.42 8.06
CA LYS A 81 -5.46 -22.84 8.29
C LYS A 81 -6.29 -23.50 9.37
N ASP A 82 -6.77 -22.74 10.35
CA ASP A 82 -7.63 -23.22 11.43
C ASP A 82 -9.08 -23.38 11.01
N GLY A 83 -9.38 -23.16 9.70
CA GLY A 83 -10.74 -23.26 9.16
C GLY A 83 -11.61 -22.05 9.46
N GLN A 84 -11.05 -20.93 9.94
CA GLN A 84 -11.78 -19.68 10.06
C GLN A 84 -12.04 -19.08 8.69
N PHE A 85 -13.16 -18.42 8.55
CA PHE A 85 -13.53 -17.70 7.33
C PHE A 85 -14.05 -16.33 7.71
N VAL A 86 -13.41 -15.28 7.19
CA VAL A 86 -13.80 -13.89 7.42
C VAL A 86 -14.03 -13.16 6.12
N LEU A 87 -14.89 -12.16 6.16
CA LEU A 87 -15.12 -11.27 5.03
C LEU A 87 -14.01 -10.20 5.02
N GLY A 88 -13.26 -10.16 3.93
CA GLY A 88 -12.24 -9.18 3.60
C GLY A 88 -12.61 -8.40 2.33
N GLY A 89 -11.59 -7.76 1.76
CA GLY A 89 -11.74 -6.89 0.59
C GLY A 89 -11.78 -5.41 0.99
N GLY A 90 -11.57 -4.51 0.01
CA GLY A 90 -11.38 -3.09 0.25
C GLY A 90 -12.52 -2.38 0.98
N TRP A 91 -13.74 -2.90 0.90
CA TRP A 91 -14.87 -2.33 1.62
C TRP A 91 -15.01 -2.83 3.06
N TRP A 92 -14.25 -3.84 3.45
CA TRP A 92 -14.29 -4.46 4.79
C TRP A 92 -12.96 -4.41 5.53
N GLU A 93 -11.87 -4.01 4.86
CA GLU A 93 -10.55 -4.00 5.48
C GLU A 93 -10.40 -2.90 6.55
N LEU A 94 -9.58 -3.18 7.52
CA LEU A 94 -9.03 -2.20 8.44
C LEU A 94 -7.56 -1.99 8.10
N CYS A 95 -7.16 -0.75 7.83
CA CYS A 95 -5.79 -0.44 7.39
C CYS A 95 -4.72 -0.91 8.40
N GLU A 96 -5.02 -0.84 9.68
CA GLU A 96 -4.13 -1.30 10.76
C GLU A 96 -3.85 -2.82 10.72
N GLU A 97 -4.79 -3.61 10.21
CA GLU A 97 -4.61 -5.06 10.10
C GLU A 97 -3.68 -5.44 8.95
N SER A 98 -3.52 -4.59 7.93
CA SER A 98 -2.65 -4.84 6.79
C SER A 98 -1.17 -4.98 7.16
N SER A 99 -0.78 -4.47 8.34
CA SER A 99 0.59 -4.63 8.85
C SER A 99 1.02 -6.09 8.97
N ARG A 100 0.08 -7.00 9.25
CA ARG A 100 0.31 -8.44 9.37
C ARG A 100 0.56 -9.09 8.01
N ASP A 101 -0.14 -8.61 6.98
CA ASP A 101 0.00 -9.09 5.60
C ASP A 101 1.33 -8.59 4.99
N ILE A 102 1.66 -7.31 5.22
CA ILE A 102 2.92 -6.70 4.77
C ILE A 102 4.11 -7.43 5.39
N ALA A 103 4.07 -7.69 6.71
CA ALA A 103 5.12 -8.44 7.38
C ALA A 103 5.34 -9.83 6.78
N ALA A 104 4.25 -10.52 6.42
CA ALA A 104 4.31 -11.84 5.78
C ALA A 104 4.97 -11.78 4.38
N TRP A 105 4.67 -10.77 3.57
CA TRP A 105 5.29 -10.61 2.26
C TRP A 105 6.77 -10.20 2.36
N ILE A 106 7.15 -9.38 3.33
CA ILE A 106 8.57 -9.07 3.62
C ILE A 106 9.31 -10.34 4.04
N GLU A 107 8.74 -11.10 4.96
CA GLU A 107 9.31 -12.39 5.40
C GLU A 107 9.44 -13.37 4.21
N PHE A 108 8.44 -13.41 3.34
CA PHE A 108 8.49 -14.22 2.13
C PHE A 108 9.68 -13.82 1.22
N ALA A 109 9.88 -12.52 0.98
CA ALA A 109 11.00 -12.02 0.16
C ALA A 109 12.36 -12.38 0.78
N VAL A 110 12.49 -12.27 2.11
CA VAL A 110 13.71 -12.65 2.83
C VAL A 110 13.97 -14.17 2.73
N ARG A 111 12.94 -15.00 2.86
CA ARG A 111 13.08 -16.47 2.64
C ARG A 111 13.49 -16.82 1.22
N LEU A 112 13.20 -16.00 0.21
CA LEU A 112 13.72 -16.16 -1.14
C LEU A 112 15.19 -15.74 -1.30
N GLY A 113 15.83 -15.27 -0.22
CA GLY A 113 17.26 -14.92 -0.19
C GLY A 113 17.54 -13.42 -0.29
N ALA A 114 16.53 -12.55 -0.21
CA ALA A 114 16.76 -11.11 -0.18
C ALA A 114 17.45 -10.67 1.13
N GLY A 115 18.47 -9.83 1.02
CA GLY A 115 19.16 -9.21 2.16
C GLY A 115 18.40 -8.06 2.81
N GLY A 116 17.26 -7.66 2.22
CA GLY A 116 16.33 -6.64 2.65
C GLY A 116 15.36 -6.29 1.53
N VAL A 117 14.47 -5.36 1.79
CA VAL A 117 13.44 -4.98 0.81
C VAL A 117 13.37 -3.47 0.60
N ALA A 118 13.04 -3.07 -0.63
CA ALA A 118 12.40 -1.80 -0.91
C ALA A 118 10.88 -2.05 -0.86
N LEU A 119 10.23 -1.46 0.12
CA LEU A 119 8.79 -1.63 0.33
C LEU A 119 8.03 -0.54 -0.43
N VAL A 120 7.24 -0.92 -1.41
CA VAL A 120 6.48 -0.03 -2.29
C VAL A 120 5.00 -0.16 -1.99
N GLY A 121 4.32 0.95 -1.75
CA GLY A 121 2.87 0.98 -1.61
C GLY A 121 2.24 1.95 -2.60
N HIS A 122 1.20 1.52 -3.31
CA HIS A 122 0.45 2.36 -4.24
C HIS A 122 -0.91 2.75 -3.66
N SER A 123 -1.28 4.03 -3.84
CA SER A 123 -2.59 4.54 -3.42
C SER A 123 -2.84 4.29 -1.92
N LEU A 124 -3.90 3.59 -1.53
CA LEU A 124 -4.13 3.16 -0.13
C LEU A 124 -2.97 2.29 0.39
N GLY A 125 -2.34 1.49 -0.49
CA GLY A 125 -1.12 0.75 -0.14
C GLY A 125 0.02 1.67 0.29
N GLY A 126 0.10 2.89 -0.26
CA GLY A 126 1.05 3.92 0.18
C GLY A 126 0.84 4.34 1.63
N LEU A 127 -0.43 4.51 2.07
CA LEU A 127 -0.75 4.75 3.48
C LEU A 127 -0.33 3.56 4.36
N LYS A 128 -0.66 2.34 3.91
CA LYS A 128 -0.38 1.10 4.66
C LYS A 128 1.12 0.91 4.90
N VAL A 129 1.96 1.11 3.88
CA VAL A 129 3.42 0.92 4.05
C VAL A 129 4.05 2.03 4.90
N LEU A 130 3.54 3.27 4.82
CA LEU A 130 3.96 4.36 5.69
C LEU A 130 3.58 4.06 7.15
N ALA A 131 2.33 3.64 7.42
CA ALA A 131 1.88 3.26 8.74
C ALA A 131 2.67 2.05 9.30
N TYR A 132 2.86 1.01 8.47
CA TYR A 132 3.67 -0.16 8.82
C TYR A 132 5.05 0.23 9.31
N GLN A 133 5.78 1.00 8.50
CA GLN A 133 7.16 1.35 8.84
C GLN A 133 7.26 2.33 10.01
N ALA A 134 6.29 3.24 10.15
CA ALA A 134 6.25 4.14 11.30
C ALA A 134 6.00 3.41 12.62
N GLU A 135 5.24 2.32 12.60
CA GLU A 135 4.92 1.50 13.77
C GLU A 135 5.99 0.44 14.04
N ARG A 136 6.31 -0.38 13.03
CA ARG A 136 7.16 -1.57 13.19
C ARG A 136 8.65 -1.25 13.19
N GLN A 137 9.07 -0.17 12.53
CA GLN A 137 10.50 0.15 12.32
C GLN A 137 11.29 -1.08 11.86
N ASP A 138 10.72 -1.84 10.91
CA ASP A 138 11.27 -3.10 10.44
C ASP A 138 12.64 -2.90 9.78
N PRO A 139 13.73 -3.44 10.35
CA PRO A 139 15.07 -3.22 9.85
C PRO A 139 15.34 -3.89 8.49
N ARG A 140 14.46 -4.77 8.04
CA ARG A 140 14.53 -5.40 6.71
C ARG A 140 14.11 -4.43 5.61
N VAL A 141 13.33 -3.38 5.94
CA VAL A 141 12.94 -2.32 5.00
C VAL A 141 14.09 -1.33 4.86
N ARG A 142 14.80 -1.39 3.75
CA ARG A 142 15.96 -0.53 3.44
C ARG A 142 15.56 0.78 2.79
N GLY A 143 14.42 0.82 2.14
CA GLY A 143 13.82 2.02 1.57
C GLY A 143 12.32 1.85 1.43
N LEU A 144 11.60 2.96 1.50
CA LEU A 144 10.15 3.02 1.45
C LEU A 144 9.71 3.88 0.27
N VAL A 145 8.79 3.38 -0.54
CA VAL A 145 8.22 4.11 -1.67
C VAL A 145 6.71 4.27 -1.47
N ALA A 146 6.26 5.51 -1.40
CA ALA A 146 4.85 5.89 -1.42
C ALA A 146 4.48 6.35 -2.84
N ALA A 147 3.88 5.47 -3.63
CA ALA A 147 3.46 5.73 -4.99
C ALA A 147 2.00 6.19 -5.01
N SER A 148 1.75 7.42 -5.46
CA SER A 148 0.42 8.06 -5.47
C SER A 148 -0.36 7.83 -4.15
N PRO A 149 0.24 8.05 -2.95
CA PRO A 149 -0.39 7.67 -1.70
C PRO A 149 -1.69 8.44 -1.47
N ALA A 150 -2.74 7.74 -0.98
CA ALA A 150 -4.08 8.29 -0.77
C ALA A 150 -4.16 9.21 0.47
N VAL A 151 -3.27 10.21 0.58
CA VAL A 151 -3.12 11.07 1.76
C VAL A 151 -4.38 11.87 2.10
N HIS A 152 -5.26 12.08 1.13
CA HIS A 152 -6.52 12.80 1.33
C HIS A 152 -7.68 11.91 1.81
N LEU A 153 -7.50 10.58 1.93
CA LEU A 153 -8.58 9.66 2.28
C LEU A 153 -9.31 10.11 3.55
N ARG A 154 -8.57 10.30 4.64
CA ARG A 154 -9.16 10.72 5.91
C ARG A 154 -9.83 12.09 5.80
N HIS A 155 -9.15 13.07 5.22
CA HIS A 155 -9.68 14.42 5.02
C HIS A 155 -11.00 14.40 4.26
N ASN A 156 -11.07 13.66 3.15
CA ASN A 156 -12.28 13.53 2.36
C ASN A 156 -13.40 12.83 3.14
N MET A 157 -13.08 11.77 3.89
CA MET A 157 -14.08 11.05 4.71
C MET A 157 -14.61 11.88 5.89
N LEU A 158 -13.84 12.85 6.38
CA LEU A 158 -14.35 13.83 7.36
C LEU A 158 -15.46 14.71 6.78
N GLY A 159 -15.57 14.83 5.45
CA GLY A 159 -16.66 15.50 4.74
C GLY A 159 -17.98 14.73 4.70
N ALA A 160 -18.02 13.48 5.17
CA ALA A 160 -19.27 12.72 5.28
C ALA A 160 -20.26 13.39 6.23
N SER A 161 -21.56 13.29 5.94
CA SER A 161 -22.59 13.93 6.74
C SER A 161 -22.65 13.39 8.18
N ALA A 162 -23.14 14.22 9.11
CA ALA A 162 -23.31 13.81 10.50
C ALA A 162 -24.26 12.61 10.64
N GLU A 163 -25.27 12.53 9.77
CA GLU A 163 -26.24 11.44 9.74
C GLU A 163 -25.57 10.09 9.37
N VAL A 164 -24.70 10.09 8.36
CA VAL A 164 -23.96 8.89 7.92
C VAL A 164 -23.00 8.44 9.01
N ARG A 165 -22.30 9.37 9.65
CA ARG A 165 -21.41 9.07 10.77
C ARG A 165 -22.18 8.46 11.94
N ALA A 166 -23.28 9.08 12.37
CA ALA A 166 -24.12 8.57 13.43
C ALA A 166 -24.77 7.21 13.07
N LEU A 167 -25.09 6.99 11.78
CA LEU A 167 -25.56 5.68 11.31
C LEU A 167 -24.47 4.62 11.48
N ALA A 168 -23.24 4.88 11.04
CA ALA A 168 -22.12 3.95 11.17
C ALA A 168 -21.84 3.60 12.63
N GLU A 169 -21.84 4.61 13.52
CA GLU A 169 -21.64 4.41 14.96
C GLU A 169 -22.73 3.51 15.57
N ARG A 170 -24.01 3.74 15.21
CA ARG A 170 -25.12 2.90 15.64
C ARG A 170 -24.97 1.45 15.13
N MET A 171 -24.65 1.29 13.83
CA MET A 171 -24.45 -0.06 13.24
C MET A 171 -23.37 -0.84 13.98
N VAL A 172 -22.25 -0.18 14.30
CA VAL A 172 -21.16 -0.82 15.08
C VAL A 172 -21.64 -1.16 16.49
N ALA A 173 -22.34 -0.25 17.18
CA ALA A 173 -22.87 -0.50 18.54
C ALA A 173 -23.88 -1.64 18.59
N GLU A 174 -24.64 -1.85 17.50
CA GLU A 174 -25.60 -2.95 17.32
C GLU A 174 -24.96 -4.27 16.85
N GLY A 175 -23.63 -4.35 16.74
CA GLY A 175 -22.93 -5.54 16.24
C GLY A 175 -23.00 -5.72 14.73
N ARG A 176 -23.48 -4.74 13.97
CA ARG A 176 -23.60 -4.73 12.51
C ARG A 176 -22.48 -3.93 11.81
N GLY A 177 -21.33 -3.84 12.44
CA GLY A 177 -20.18 -3.09 11.90
C GLY A 177 -19.66 -3.61 10.55
N GLN A 178 -19.94 -4.87 10.22
CA GLN A 178 -19.62 -5.48 8.92
C GLN A 178 -20.63 -5.13 7.81
N ASP A 179 -21.81 -4.62 8.15
CA ASP A 179 -22.81 -4.24 7.15
C ASP A 179 -22.32 -3.01 6.40
N LEU A 180 -22.56 -2.98 5.09
CA LEU A 180 -22.24 -1.83 4.25
C LEU A 180 -23.13 -0.65 4.60
N LEU A 181 -22.53 0.54 4.55
CA LEU A 181 -23.30 1.78 4.55
C LEU A 181 -24.15 1.88 3.27
N PRO A 182 -25.29 2.60 3.29
CA PRO A 182 -26.10 2.80 2.11
C PRO A 182 -25.27 3.40 0.96
N TRP A 183 -25.49 2.89 -0.25
CA TRP A 183 -24.75 3.30 -1.44
C TRP A 183 -24.83 4.82 -1.68
N GLY A 184 -23.69 5.41 -2.08
CA GLY A 184 -23.62 6.83 -2.43
C GLY A 184 -23.64 7.80 -1.26
N GLN A 185 -23.49 7.31 -0.03
CA GLN A 185 -23.46 8.13 1.18
C GLN A 185 -22.05 8.62 1.56
N LEU A 186 -21.02 7.94 1.06
CA LEU A 186 -19.62 8.32 1.33
C LEU A 186 -19.08 9.27 0.25
N PRO A 187 -18.18 10.19 0.62
CA PRO A 187 -17.45 11.03 -0.33
C PRO A 187 -16.71 10.21 -1.42
N ASP A 188 -16.37 10.86 -2.50
CA ASP A 188 -15.58 10.32 -3.62
C ASP A 188 -16.19 9.08 -4.30
N GLY A 189 -17.48 8.82 -4.09
CA GLY A 189 -18.16 7.64 -4.65
C GLY A 189 -17.68 6.32 -4.04
N LEU A 190 -16.96 6.38 -2.93
CA LEU A 190 -16.51 5.20 -2.20
C LEU A 190 -17.69 4.50 -1.51
N ASN A 191 -17.47 3.23 -1.15
CA ASN A 191 -18.34 2.49 -0.26
C ASN A 191 -17.52 1.65 0.72
N ALA A 192 -18.09 1.38 1.88
CA ALA A 192 -17.42 0.63 2.93
C ALA A 192 -18.44 0.08 3.94
N SER A 193 -18.01 -0.90 4.72
CA SER A 193 -18.72 -1.29 5.92
C SER A 193 -18.68 -0.17 6.97
N ALA A 194 -19.63 -0.17 7.88
CA ALA A 194 -19.71 0.85 8.93
C ALA A 194 -18.40 0.95 9.73
N ARG A 195 -17.78 -0.19 10.10
CA ARG A 195 -16.52 -0.20 10.84
C ARG A 195 -15.34 0.31 10.00
N THR A 196 -15.29 -0.04 8.71
CA THR A 196 -14.22 0.42 7.79
C THR A 196 -14.28 1.92 7.59
N PHE A 197 -15.49 2.47 7.38
CA PHE A 197 -15.67 3.91 7.28
C PHE A 197 -15.21 4.64 8.55
N LEU A 198 -15.61 4.15 9.74
CA LEU A 198 -15.16 4.75 11.00
C LEU A 198 -13.65 4.64 11.20
N ALA A 199 -13.04 3.53 10.75
CA ALA A 199 -11.58 3.37 10.76
C ALA A 199 -10.88 4.41 9.88
N TRP A 200 -11.44 4.76 8.72
CA TRP A 200 -10.89 5.80 7.83
C TRP A 200 -10.90 7.21 8.45
N LEU A 201 -11.70 7.45 9.49
CA LEU A 201 -11.73 8.72 10.21
C LEU A 201 -10.63 8.84 11.28
N ARG A 202 -9.90 7.78 11.58
CA ARG A 202 -8.90 7.76 12.66
C ARG A 202 -7.74 8.70 12.38
N PRO A 203 -7.20 9.38 13.41
CA PRO A 203 -6.07 10.30 13.27
C PRO A 203 -4.79 9.65 12.72
N ASP A 204 -4.56 8.37 12.98
CA ASP A 204 -3.39 7.61 12.51
C ASP A 204 -3.41 7.31 10.99
N LEU A 205 -4.51 7.62 10.29
CA LEU A 205 -4.57 7.61 8.83
C LEU A 205 -4.24 8.97 8.20
N ASP A 206 -3.99 10.00 8.98
CA ASP A 206 -3.46 11.27 8.50
C ASP A 206 -1.93 11.19 8.38
N VAL A 207 -1.48 10.42 7.39
CA VAL A 207 -0.05 10.10 7.23
C VAL A 207 0.81 11.31 6.88
N ALA A 208 0.27 12.30 6.19
CA ALA A 208 0.97 13.51 5.78
C ALA A 208 0.77 14.70 6.73
N GLY A 209 -0.16 14.62 7.69
CA GLY A 209 -0.45 15.70 8.63
C GLY A 209 -1.28 16.83 8.04
N LEU A 210 -2.30 16.50 7.24
CA LEU A 210 -3.23 17.49 6.69
C LEU A 210 -4.18 18.02 7.76
N ASP A 211 -4.57 17.18 8.71
CA ASP A 211 -5.55 17.46 9.76
C ASP A 211 -4.96 17.34 11.18
N THR A 212 -3.77 16.75 11.33
CA THR A 212 -3.14 16.48 12.63
C THR A 212 -1.72 17.06 12.72
N PRO A 213 -1.28 17.49 13.91
CA PRO A 213 0.07 18.06 14.08
C PRO A 213 1.20 17.01 14.08
N ASP A 214 0.90 15.74 14.35
CA ASP A 214 1.85 14.64 14.46
C ASP A 214 1.65 13.60 13.36
N PRO A 215 2.16 13.85 12.14
CA PRO A 215 1.95 12.97 11.01
C PRO A 215 2.74 11.67 11.11
N VAL A 216 2.17 10.60 10.57
CA VAL A 216 2.81 9.27 10.54
C VAL A 216 4.18 9.32 9.86
N VAL A 217 4.33 10.08 8.78
CA VAL A 217 5.60 10.22 8.04
C VAL A 217 6.75 10.75 8.89
N ALA A 218 6.47 11.52 9.96
CA ALA A 218 7.52 12.06 10.84
C ALA A 218 8.30 10.96 11.60
N ARG A 219 7.75 9.75 11.69
CA ARG A 219 8.37 8.61 12.39
C ARG A 219 9.14 7.66 11.47
N ILE A 220 9.15 7.90 10.13
CA ILE A 220 9.89 7.07 9.17
C ILE A 220 11.38 7.29 9.34
N ARG A 221 12.14 6.21 9.54
CA ARG A 221 13.59 6.25 9.79
C ARG A 221 14.44 5.60 8.71
N CYS A 222 13.85 5.20 7.60
CA CYS A 222 14.58 4.75 6.41
C CYS A 222 14.45 5.78 5.27
N PRO A 223 15.26 5.70 4.20
CA PRO A 223 15.05 6.50 3.00
C PRO A 223 13.62 6.40 2.49
N LEU A 224 13.02 7.53 2.15
CA LEU A 224 11.65 7.64 1.66
C LEU A 224 11.62 8.28 0.26
N LEU A 225 10.90 7.65 -0.65
CA LEU A 225 10.55 8.21 -1.94
C LEU A 225 9.03 8.38 -2.02
N ALA A 226 8.56 9.57 -2.40
CA ALA A 226 7.16 9.81 -2.70
C ALA A 226 7.02 10.20 -4.18
N ILE A 227 6.20 9.44 -4.92
CA ILE A 227 5.99 9.68 -6.36
C ILE A 227 4.51 9.83 -6.67
N ALA A 228 4.19 10.57 -7.75
CA ALA A 228 2.84 10.74 -8.25
C ALA A 228 2.82 10.93 -9.76
N GLY A 229 1.67 10.68 -10.39
CA GLY A 229 1.37 11.16 -11.72
C GLY A 229 1.06 12.66 -11.72
N SER A 230 0.89 13.26 -12.89
CA SER A 230 0.42 14.65 -13.02
C SER A 230 -1.02 14.77 -13.53
N GLU A 231 -1.64 13.66 -13.96
CA GLU A 231 -2.97 13.66 -14.56
C GLU A 231 -3.92 12.69 -13.84
N ARG A 232 -5.18 13.11 -13.67
CA ARG A 232 -6.20 12.31 -12.98
C ARG A 232 -5.70 11.73 -11.64
N GLU A 233 -4.93 12.54 -10.93
CA GLU A 233 -4.30 12.23 -9.67
C GLU A 233 -4.95 13.08 -8.56
N ALA A 234 -5.26 12.48 -7.43
CA ALA A 234 -5.72 13.22 -6.26
C ALA A 234 -4.58 13.92 -5.52
N LEU A 235 -3.38 13.37 -5.64
CA LEU A 235 -2.16 13.89 -5.02
C LEU A 235 -1.54 14.99 -5.88
N THR A 236 -1.17 16.10 -5.25
CA THR A 236 -0.53 17.23 -5.92
C THR A 236 0.97 17.27 -5.66
N ALA A 237 1.71 18.09 -6.43
CA ALA A 237 3.13 18.35 -6.15
C ALA A 237 3.31 18.99 -4.75
N THR A 238 2.35 19.78 -4.28
CA THR A 238 2.36 20.37 -2.93
C THR A 238 2.24 19.32 -1.85
N ASP A 239 1.46 18.28 -2.07
CA ASP A 239 1.33 17.16 -1.12
C ASP A 239 2.64 16.37 -1.02
N LEU A 240 3.33 16.13 -2.15
CA LEU A 240 4.65 15.51 -2.14
C LEU A 240 5.66 16.35 -1.35
N GLU A 241 5.66 17.66 -1.52
CA GLU A 241 6.50 18.58 -0.73
C GLU A 241 6.11 18.55 0.75
N THR A 242 4.82 18.43 1.07
CA THR A 242 4.35 18.28 2.46
C THR A 242 4.90 17.00 3.08
N ILE A 243 4.83 15.86 2.37
CA ILE A 243 5.43 14.59 2.81
C ILE A 243 6.94 14.80 3.05
N ARG A 244 7.65 15.43 2.09
CA ARG A 244 9.09 15.68 2.19
C ARG A 244 9.46 16.50 3.43
N HIS A 245 8.70 17.57 3.71
CA HIS A 245 8.95 18.43 4.86
C HIS A 245 8.57 17.79 6.20
N ARG A 246 7.55 16.94 6.20
CA ARG A 246 7.05 16.32 7.43
C ARG A 246 7.78 15.03 7.81
N ALA A 247 8.46 14.35 6.89
CA ALA A 247 9.23 13.12 7.16
C ALA A 247 10.57 13.41 7.85
N THR A 248 10.54 14.07 9.00
CA THR A 248 11.70 14.67 9.67
C THR A 248 12.70 13.66 10.25
N ALA A 249 12.29 12.40 10.49
CA ALA A 249 13.20 11.35 10.97
C ALA A 249 13.84 10.54 9.82
N ALA A 250 13.36 10.70 8.57
CA ALA A 250 13.92 10.00 7.44
C ALA A 250 15.30 10.58 7.06
N PRO A 251 16.33 9.73 6.85
CA PRO A 251 17.68 10.21 6.51
C PRO A 251 17.77 10.84 5.12
N ARG A 252 16.83 10.48 4.23
CA ARG A 252 16.71 10.99 2.87
C ARG A 252 15.25 10.96 2.45
N VAL A 253 14.74 12.02 1.84
CA VAL A 253 13.39 12.08 1.26
C VAL A 253 13.49 12.65 -0.14
N ASP A 254 13.10 11.83 -1.11
CA ASP A 254 13.03 12.21 -2.52
C ASP A 254 11.58 12.27 -2.98
N THR A 255 11.31 13.14 -3.94
CA THR A 255 9.98 13.27 -4.57
C THR A 255 10.10 13.31 -6.09
N ARG A 256 9.10 12.74 -6.79
CA ARG A 256 9.04 12.77 -8.25
C ARG A 256 7.60 12.86 -8.72
N VAL A 257 7.34 13.76 -9.67
CA VAL A 257 6.10 13.79 -10.46
C VAL A 257 6.42 13.28 -11.87
N PHE A 258 5.66 12.28 -12.33
CA PHE A 258 5.72 11.75 -13.70
C PHE A 258 4.73 12.52 -14.55
N GLN A 259 5.24 13.36 -15.45
CA GLN A 259 4.42 14.22 -16.30
C GLN A 259 3.62 13.39 -17.32
N GLY A 260 2.32 13.61 -17.40
CA GLY A 260 1.41 12.88 -18.27
C GLY A 260 0.94 11.53 -17.71
N ALA A 261 1.54 11.04 -16.61
CA ALA A 261 1.09 9.82 -15.96
C ALA A 261 -0.17 10.05 -15.13
N ASP A 262 -1.08 9.10 -15.19
CA ASP A 262 -2.26 9.05 -14.31
C ASP A 262 -1.99 8.30 -13.01
N HIS A 263 -3.01 8.14 -12.16
CA HIS A 263 -2.92 7.47 -10.86
C HIS A 263 -2.33 6.05 -10.91
N GLY A 264 -2.56 5.29 -11.99
CA GLY A 264 -2.02 3.95 -12.23
C GLY A 264 -0.76 3.92 -13.09
N TYR A 265 -0.20 5.10 -13.43
CA TYR A 265 0.97 5.26 -14.30
C TYR A 265 0.80 4.62 -15.69
N HIS A 266 -0.43 4.53 -16.22
CA HIS A 266 -0.70 3.90 -17.51
C HIS A 266 0.06 4.59 -18.65
N GLY A 267 0.83 3.77 -19.39
CA GLY A 267 1.72 4.24 -20.47
C GLY A 267 3.07 4.79 -20.00
N HIS A 268 3.29 4.91 -18.67
CA HIS A 268 4.53 5.36 -18.03
C HIS A 268 5.17 4.28 -17.16
N GLU A 269 4.64 3.05 -17.19
CA GLU A 269 5.07 1.97 -16.28
C GLU A 269 6.57 1.69 -16.38
N LEU A 270 7.14 1.73 -17.62
CA LEU A 270 8.56 1.48 -17.83
C LEU A 270 9.45 2.64 -17.34
N GLU A 271 8.96 3.89 -17.46
CA GLU A 271 9.64 5.06 -16.91
C GLU A 271 9.68 5.00 -15.38
N VAL A 272 8.54 4.66 -14.75
CA VAL A 272 8.45 4.47 -13.30
C VAL A 272 9.36 3.34 -12.85
N ALA A 273 9.36 2.19 -13.52
CA ALA A 273 10.22 1.05 -13.20
C ALA A 273 11.70 1.41 -13.29
N ALA A 274 12.12 2.13 -14.36
CA ALA A 274 13.49 2.58 -14.51
C ALA A 274 13.92 3.51 -13.35
N PHE A 275 13.09 4.48 -13.02
CA PHE A 275 13.36 5.40 -11.91
C PHE A 275 13.42 4.70 -10.56
N LEU A 276 12.48 3.78 -10.29
CA LEU A 276 12.50 2.96 -9.07
C LEU A 276 13.78 2.11 -8.98
N ALA A 277 14.20 1.50 -10.10
CA ALA A 277 15.43 0.71 -10.15
C ALA A 277 16.66 1.54 -9.76
N GLU A 278 16.81 2.73 -10.34
CA GLU A 278 17.91 3.66 -10.03
C GLU A 278 17.88 4.11 -8.56
N TRP A 279 16.70 4.43 -8.05
CA TRP A 279 16.54 4.87 -6.67
C TRP A 279 16.87 3.75 -5.67
N ILE A 280 16.41 2.51 -5.95
CA ILE A 280 16.66 1.34 -5.09
C ILE A 280 18.12 0.93 -5.14
N ASP A 281 18.80 1.04 -6.29
CA ASP A 281 20.23 0.77 -6.43
C ASP A 281 21.11 1.74 -5.63
N ALA A 282 20.58 2.91 -5.25
CA ALA A 282 21.24 3.93 -4.46
C ALA A 282 20.95 3.82 -2.95
N LEU A 283 20.26 2.77 -2.50
CA LEU A 283 20.01 2.46 -1.09
C LEU A 283 21.20 1.67 -0.49
#